data_25aa532576b6c8d8fabcd443e32ce6d8
#
_entry.id   25aa532576b6c8d8fabcd443e32ce6d8
#
_cell.length_a   1.000
_cell.length_b   1.000
_cell.length_c   1.000
_cell.angle_alpha   90.00
_cell.angle_beta   90.00
_cell.angle_gamma   90.00
#
_symmetry.space_group_name_H-M   'P 1'
#
loop_
_entity.id
_entity.type
_entity.pdbx_description
1 polymer ?
#
loop_
_entity_poly.entity_id
_entity_poly.type
_entity_poly.pdbx_seq_one_letter_code
_entity_poly.pdbx_strand_id
1 'polypeptide(L)'
;MKNIIRKVFGIVFIICSVLLFIWNENKFIDKLVQRDDISDKCVFIKSTSVDSKNDGKLVATNGYIILNDDLVDSLFNVSVRTSKLERVVEMYQYSEIQEDPTDESYTYETDWYTEIIDSSKFKSPVYTNPTSMLYENKTYYNDAYLGAFKLTNSQIDKLGTKSRYLDLDSDFASKNNLNISNEYYTTSEDIDLPEIGDIRISFRYNSSSSVSVLAMQKENTFDSYKLDNQLINKIYNEKLTKDEIINKSYDISTLSSLIFRVISLVLCVIGVILLSFNIINSLIILLLCTSIMYFKYNVVISIISLIVSFVLIVIQYKFIYKRKKNVI
;
A
#
# COMPACT_ATOMS: atom_id res chain seq x y z
N MET A 1 -34.04 -29.63 16.04
CA MET A 1 -32.65 -29.24 16.15
C MET A 1 -32.14 -28.50 14.89
N LYS A 2 -32.17 -29.04 13.67
CA LYS A 2 -31.72 -28.38 12.42
C LYS A 2 -32.32 -26.99 12.16
N ASN A 3 -33.63 -26.77 12.40
CA ASN A 3 -34.29 -25.49 12.21
C ASN A 3 -33.83 -24.40 13.22
N ILE A 4 -33.49 -24.78 14.44
CA ILE A 4 -33.00 -23.83 15.45
C ILE A 4 -31.60 -23.38 15.09
N ILE A 5 -30.70 -24.34 14.74
CA ILE A 5 -29.34 -24.05 14.32
C ILE A 5 -29.35 -23.11 13.13
N ARG A 6 -30.15 -23.36 12.09
CA ARG A 6 -30.27 -22.50 10.92
C ARG A 6 -30.71 -21.07 11.31
N LYS A 7 -31.68 -20.90 12.19
CA LYS A 7 -32.12 -19.57 12.64
C LYS A 7 -31.02 -18.84 13.42
N VAL A 8 -30.25 -19.55 14.24
CA VAL A 8 -29.13 -18.98 14.97
C VAL A 8 -28.08 -18.45 14.00
N PHE A 9 -27.68 -19.25 12.98
CA PHE A 9 -26.80 -18.75 11.92
C PHE A 9 -27.36 -17.54 11.17
N GLY A 10 -28.69 -17.53 10.89
CA GLY A 10 -29.32 -16.37 10.27
C GLY A 10 -29.18 -15.09 11.09
N ILE A 11 -29.38 -15.17 12.41
CA ILE A 11 -29.18 -14.03 13.31
C ILE A 11 -27.71 -13.59 13.32
N VAL A 12 -26.77 -14.53 13.41
CA VAL A 12 -25.34 -14.22 13.43
C VAL A 12 -24.92 -13.51 12.13
N PHE A 13 -25.35 -13.99 10.96
CA PHE A 13 -25.05 -13.35 9.68
C PHE A 13 -25.60 -11.92 9.60
N ILE A 14 -26.81 -11.67 10.10
CA ILE A 14 -27.39 -10.31 10.13
C ILE A 14 -26.57 -9.40 11.05
N ILE A 15 -26.23 -9.85 12.25
CA ILE A 15 -25.43 -9.07 13.19
C ILE A 15 -24.06 -8.74 12.57
N CYS A 16 -23.36 -9.75 12.04
CA CYS A 16 -22.06 -9.54 11.36
C CYS A 16 -22.18 -8.56 10.19
N SER A 17 -23.24 -8.66 9.39
CA SER A 17 -23.51 -7.75 8.27
C SER A 17 -23.64 -6.30 8.74
N VAL A 18 -24.45 -6.05 9.76
CA VAL A 18 -24.67 -4.70 10.31
C VAL A 18 -23.37 -4.14 10.90
N LEU A 19 -22.66 -4.92 11.68
CA LEU A 19 -21.38 -4.50 12.28
C LEU A 19 -20.32 -4.20 11.21
N LEU A 20 -20.20 -5.04 10.19
CA LEU A 20 -19.28 -4.85 9.09
C LEU A 20 -19.60 -3.56 8.31
N PHE A 21 -20.90 -3.31 8.04
CA PHE A 21 -21.33 -2.10 7.36
C PHE A 21 -20.98 -0.85 8.17
N ILE A 22 -21.34 -0.81 9.45
CA ILE A 22 -21.08 0.33 10.35
C ILE A 22 -19.57 0.59 10.46
N TRP A 23 -18.77 -0.46 10.60
CA TRP A 23 -17.31 -0.35 10.66
C TRP A 23 -16.74 0.25 9.36
N ASN A 24 -17.19 -0.23 8.21
CA ASN A 24 -16.75 0.27 6.91
C ASN A 24 -17.13 1.74 6.71
N GLU A 25 -18.36 2.12 7.02
CA GLU A 25 -18.83 3.51 6.87
C GLU A 25 -18.12 4.47 7.82
N ASN A 26 -17.91 4.10 9.08
CA ASN A 26 -17.15 4.92 10.02
C ASN A 26 -15.73 5.15 9.49
N LYS A 27 -15.04 4.08 9.08
CA LYS A 27 -13.69 4.17 8.53
C LYS A 27 -13.62 5.05 7.27
N PHE A 28 -14.63 4.98 6.41
CA PHE A 28 -14.71 5.79 5.20
C PHE A 28 -14.92 7.28 5.53
N ILE A 29 -15.85 7.59 6.45
CA ILE A 29 -16.13 8.96 6.89
C ILE A 29 -14.94 9.56 7.62
N ASP A 30 -14.30 8.81 8.51
CA ASP A 30 -13.11 9.28 9.23
C ASP A 30 -11.99 9.71 8.26
N LYS A 31 -11.78 8.93 7.19
CA LYS A 31 -10.84 9.30 6.12
C LYS A 31 -11.26 10.57 5.37
N LEU A 32 -12.55 10.74 5.08
CA LEU A 32 -13.06 11.97 4.43
C LEU A 32 -12.84 13.20 5.30
N VAL A 33 -13.17 13.11 6.60
CA VAL A 33 -12.97 14.19 7.56
C VAL A 33 -11.49 14.56 7.68
N GLN A 34 -10.61 13.56 7.78
CA GLN A 34 -9.15 13.80 7.83
C GLN A 34 -8.65 14.46 6.54
N ARG A 35 -9.12 14.04 5.38
CA ARG A 35 -8.77 14.68 4.09
C ARG A 35 -9.19 16.14 4.06
N ASP A 36 -10.42 16.43 4.48
CA ASP A 36 -10.97 17.78 4.44
C ASP A 36 -10.21 18.70 5.43
N ASP A 37 -9.92 18.21 6.66
CA ASP A 37 -9.12 18.94 7.64
C ASP A 37 -7.70 19.28 7.13
N ILE A 38 -7.07 18.35 6.41
CA ILE A 38 -5.78 18.59 5.77
C ILE A 38 -5.90 19.55 4.60
N SER A 39 -6.95 19.45 3.80
CA SER A 39 -7.20 20.38 2.71
C SER A 39 -7.32 21.82 3.21
N ASP A 40 -8.02 22.02 4.32
CA ASP A 40 -8.22 23.34 4.94
C ASP A 40 -6.93 23.89 5.56
N LYS A 41 -6.11 23.06 6.18
CA LYS A 41 -4.83 23.45 6.80
C LYS A 41 -3.69 23.62 5.80
N CYS A 42 -3.79 22.95 4.63
CA CYS A 42 -2.71 22.90 3.66
C CYS A 42 -2.65 24.17 2.80
N VAL A 43 -1.49 24.81 2.78
CA VAL A 43 -1.20 25.94 1.89
C VAL A 43 -0.49 25.44 0.64
N PHE A 44 -1.04 25.73 -0.56
CA PHE A 44 -0.33 25.43 -1.80
C PHE A 44 0.67 26.55 -2.11
N ILE A 45 1.96 26.22 -2.15
CA ILE A 45 3.06 27.16 -2.35
C ILE A 45 3.77 26.91 -3.69
N LYS A 46 4.40 27.96 -4.22
CA LYS A 46 5.30 27.84 -5.38
C LYS A 46 6.64 27.27 -4.89
N SER A 47 7.17 26.29 -5.61
CA SER A 47 8.49 25.72 -5.31
C SER A 47 9.66 26.68 -5.59
N THR A 48 9.45 27.75 -6.38
CA THR A 48 10.51 28.64 -6.86
C THR A 48 11.05 29.61 -5.82
N SER A 49 10.36 29.81 -4.69
CA SER A 49 10.77 30.75 -3.63
C SER A 49 10.34 30.25 -2.26
N VAL A 50 11.18 30.48 -1.27
CA VAL A 50 10.88 30.22 0.14
C VAL A 50 10.23 31.47 0.75
N ASP A 51 9.07 31.30 1.40
CA ASP A 51 8.42 32.33 2.22
C ASP A 51 8.38 31.87 3.68
N SER A 52 9.12 32.52 4.56
CA SER A 52 9.21 32.19 5.99
C SER A 52 7.86 32.27 6.72
N LYS A 53 6.85 32.95 6.17
CA LYS A 53 5.48 32.96 6.72
C LYS A 53 4.83 31.58 6.71
N ASN A 54 5.36 30.65 5.91
CA ASN A 54 4.87 29.27 5.82
C ASN A 54 5.65 28.29 6.71
N ASP A 55 6.69 28.75 7.41
CA ASP A 55 7.43 27.88 8.33
C ASP A 55 6.53 27.33 9.42
N GLY A 56 6.64 26.03 9.65
CA GLY A 56 5.80 25.28 10.59
C GLY A 56 4.40 24.93 10.06
N LYS A 57 4.01 25.43 8.87
CA LYS A 57 2.71 25.09 8.26
C LYS A 57 2.80 23.86 7.39
N LEU A 58 1.67 23.18 7.27
CA LEU A 58 1.48 22.15 6.26
C LEU A 58 1.40 22.80 4.88
N VAL A 59 2.32 22.43 3.99
CA VAL A 59 2.37 22.95 2.63
C VAL A 59 2.29 21.83 1.61
N ALA A 60 1.66 22.12 0.47
CA ALA A 60 1.76 21.33 -0.75
C ALA A 60 2.48 22.13 -1.82
N THR A 61 3.36 21.50 -2.56
CA THR A 61 4.07 22.10 -3.68
C THR A 61 4.43 21.05 -4.73
N ASN A 62 4.71 21.51 -5.93
CA ASN A 62 5.18 20.66 -7.03
C ASN A 62 6.25 21.36 -7.86
N GLY A 63 7.00 20.60 -8.62
CA GLY A 63 7.98 21.15 -9.55
C GLY A 63 8.93 20.09 -10.11
N TYR A 64 9.95 20.57 -10.79
CA TYR A 64 11.03 19.72 -11.32
C TYR A 64 12.16 19.59 -10.31
N ILE A 65 12.78 18.41 -10.28
CA ILE A 65 13.99 18.18 -9.49
C ILE A 65 15.15 18.85 -10.20
N ILE A 66 15.93 19.62 -9.44
CA ILE A 66 17.17 20.25 -9.86
C ILE A 66 18.33 19.51 -9.18
N LEU A 67 19.28 19.03 -9.98
CA LEU A 67 20.48 18.33 -9.55
C LEU A 67 21.67 19.13 -10.07
N ASN A 68 22.66 19.39 -9.20
CA ASN A 68 23.85 20.15 -9.59
C ASN A 68 24.89 19.28 -10.29
N ASP A 69 25.11 18.05 -9.75
CA ASP A 69 26.19 17.16 -10.19
C ASP A 69 25.63 15.76 -10.49
N ASP A 70 26.44 14.94 -11.13
CA ASP A 70 26.16 13.52 -11.31
C ASP A 70 26.61 12.74 -10.07
N LEU A 71 25.87 11.69 -9.71
CA LEU A 71 26.35 10.70 -8.74
C LEU A 71 27.30 9.73 -9.42
N VAL A 72 28.45 9.50 -8.77
CA VAL A 72 29.51 8.65 -9.31
C VAL A 72 29.79 7.50 -8.34
N ASP A 73 29.68 6.27 -8.82
CA ASP A 73 30.31 5.11 -8.20
C ASP A 73 31.69 4.92 -8.83
N SER A 74 32.73 5.46 -8.20
CA SER A 74 34.10 5.43 -8.69
C SER A 74 34.69 4.03 -8.71
N LEU A 75 34.17 3.08 -7.93
CA LEU A 75 34.63 1.70 -7.91
C LEU A 75 34.27 0.96 -9.21
N PHE A 76 33.12 1.28 -9.81
CA PHE A 76 32.59 0.63 -11.01
C PHE A 76 32.54 1.54 -12.23
N ASN A 77 33.09 2.75 -12.13
CA ASN A 77 33.05 3.76 -13.19
C ASN A 77 31.64 4.10 -13.68
N VAL A 78 30.62 4.05 -12.77
CA VAL A 78 29.23 4.36 -13.07
C VAL A 78 28.94 5.81 -12.70
N SER A 79 28.44 6.59 -13.64
CA SER A 79 28.06 8.00 -13.44
C SER A 79 26.66 8.25 -13.97
N VAL A 80 25.78 8.82 -13.15
CA VAL A 80 24.40 9.10 -13.54
C VAL A 80 23.84 10.35 -12.86
N ARG A 81 23.13 11.19 -13.63
CA ARG A 81 22.45 12.37 -13.12
C ARG A 81 21.15 11.98 -12.43
N THR A 82 21.22 11.78 -11.13
CA THR A 82 20.11 11.29 -10.30
C THR A 82 20.17 11.83 -8.88
N SER A 83 19.03 11.81 -8.18
CA SER A 83 18.97 12.13 -6.74
C SER A 83 19.45 10.97 -5.85
N LYS A 84 19.36 9.72 -6.34
CA LYS A 84 19.78 8.51 -5.62
C LYS A 84 20.28 7.46 -6.58
N LEU A 85 21.45 6.90 -6.27
CA LEU A 85 22.06 5.76 -6.96
C LEU A 85 22.32 4.66 -5.94
N GLU A 86 21.92 3.44 -6.25
CA GLU A 86 22.16 2.24 -5.45
C GLU A 86 22.98 1.24 -6.25
N ARG A 87 24.12 0.82 -5.70
CA ARG A 87 24.82 -0.39 -6.10
C ARG A 87 24.23 -1.55 -5.32
N VAL A 88 23.68 -2.53 -6.02
CA VAL A 88 23.15 -3.76 -5.44
C VAL A 88 24.06 -4.90 -5.82
N VAL A 89 24.62 -5.54 -4.81
CA VAL A 89 25.49 -6.71 -4.93
C VAL A 89 24.72 -7.91 -4.40
N GLU A 90 24.68 -8.97 -5.20
CA GLU A 90 24.03 -10.23 -4.81
C GLU A 90 25.01 -11.37 -5.04
N MET A 91 25.00 -12.34 -4.14
CA MET A 91 25.77 -13.58 -4.25
C MET A 91 24.83 -14.76 -4.42
N TYR A 92 25.18 -15.69 -5.30
CA TYR A 92 24.45 -16.94 -5.47
C TYR A 92 24.80 -17.89 -4.33
N GLN A 93 23.78 -18.25 -3.51
CA GLN A 93 23.99 -18.94 -2.25
C GLN A 93 22.93 -20.00 -2.00
N TYR A 94 23.25 -20.98 -1.18
CA TYR A 94 22.23 -21.88 -0.58
C TYR A 94 21.44 -21.16 0.49
N SER A 95 20.14 -21.47 0.58
CA SER A 95 19.29 -21.20 1.72
C SER A 95 18.71 -22.49 2.26
N GLU A 96 18.54 -22.58 3.59
CA GLU A 96 17.90 -23.70 4.26
C GLU A 96 16.47 -23.32 4.60
N ILE A 97 15.50 -24.11 4.18
CA ILE A 97 14.07 -23.91 4.40
C ILE A 97 13.53 -25.08 5.21
N GLN A 98 12.92 -24.80 6.35
CA GLN A 98 12.15 -25.78 7.11
C GLN A 98 10.70 -25.74 6.62
N GLU A 99 10.23 -26.81 5.96
CA GLU A 99 8.89 -26.85 5.37
C GLU A 99 7.78 -26.93 6.42
N ASP A 100 8.01 -27.68 7.50
CA ASP A 100 7.07 -27.81 8.62
C ASP A 100 7.83 -27.57 9.94
N PRO A 101 7.41 -26.58 10.76
CA PRO A 101 8.02 -26.34 12.08
C PRO A 101 7.93 -27.53 13.05
N THR A 102 7.06 -28.51 12.76
CA THR A 102 6.87 -29.72 13.60
C THR A 102 7.70 -30.92 13.13
N ASP A 103 8.32 -30.81 11.95
CA ASP A 103 9.19 -31.83 11.36
C ASP A 103 10.64 -31.31 11.29
N GLU A 104 11.61 -32.22 11.43
CA GLU A 104 13.03 -31.93 11.23
C GLU A 104 13.47 -32.07 9.74
N SER A 105 12.52 -31.95 8.81
CA SER A 105 12.82 -31.97 7.38
C SER A 105 13.23 -30.57 6.88
N TYR A 106 14.37 -30.53 6.17
CA TYR A 106 14.93 -29.30 5.60
C TYR A 106 15.17 -29.50 4.11
N THR A 107 14.82 -28.49 3.31
CA THR A 107 15.17 -28.38 1.90
C THR A 107 16.20 -27.29 1.70
N TYR A 108 17.00 -27.43 0.64
CA TYR A 108 18.07 -26.49 0.30
C TYR A 108 17.81 -25.98 -1.11
N GLU A 109 17.64 -24.67 -1.21
CA GLU A 109 17.44 -23.98 -2.48
C GLU A 109 18.60 -23.04 -2.74
N THR A 110 18.80 -22.67 -4.01
CA THR A 110 19.82 -21.71 -4.42
C THR A 110 19.17 -20.51 -5.06
N ASP A 111 19.59 -19.31 -4.67
CA ASP A 111 19.14 -18.06 -5.28
C ASP A 111 20.18 -16.94 -5.02
N TRP A 112 19.92 -15.77 -5.58
CA TRP A 112 20.71 -14.56 -5.42
C TRP A 112 20.28 -13.80 -4.17
N TYR A 113 21.20 -13.55 -3.24
CA TYR A 113 20.96 -12.87 -1.97
C TYR A 113 21.87 -11.66 -1.80
N THR A 114 21.33 -10.55 -1.31
CA THR A 114 22.05 -9.31 -1.03
C THR A 114 22.87 -9.37 0.27
N GLU A 115 22.63 -10.37 1.11
CA GLU A 115 23.30 -10.60 2.39
C GLU A 115 23.90 -12.00 2.41
N ILE A 116 24.97 -12.17 3.20
CA ILE A 116 25.61 -13.48 3.38
C ILE A 116 24.73 -14.35 4.27
N ILE A 117 24.41 -15.53 3.77
CA ILE A 117 23.70 -16.56 4.54
C ILE A 117 24.76 -17.43 5.24
N ASP A 118 24.76 -17.40 6.58
CA ASP A 118 25.66 -18.17 7.42
C ASP A 118 25.32 -19.67 7.38
N SER A 119 25.92 -20.38 6.45
CA SER A 119 25.73 -21.81 6.26
C SER A 119 26.29 -22.70 7.38
N SER A 120 27.06 -22.14 8.31
CA SER A 120 27.52 -22.88 9.51
C SER A 120 26.35 -23.26 10.43
N LYS A 121 25.20 -22.61 10.26
CA LYS A 121 23.96 -22.85 10.99
C LYS A 121 23.04 -23.89 10.31
N PHE A 122 23.36 -24.31 9.10
CA PHE A 122 22.59 -25.30 8.37
C PHE A 122 22.63 -26.68 9.04
N LYS A 123 21.56 -27.43 8.95
CA LYS A 123 21.48 -28.80 9.46
C LYS A 123 22.37 -29.76 8.68
N SER A 124 22.48 -29.55 7.36
CA SER A 124 23.37 -30.34 6.53
C SER A 124 24.68 -29.60 6.23
N PRO A 125 25.85 -30.14 6.60
CA PRO A 125 27.15 -29.52 6.34
C PRO A 125 27.59 -29.64 4.86
N VAL A 126 26.81 -30.31 4.02
CA VAL A 126 27.11 -30.45 2.58
C VAL A 126 26.88 -29.13 1.85
N TYR A 127 25.89 -28.36 2.28
CA TYR A 127 25.54 -27.08 1.66
C TYR A 127 26.31 -25.95 2.33
N THR A 128 27.32 -25.43 1.68
CA THR A 128 28.19 -24.40 2.23
C THR A 128 28.23 -23.16 1.35
N ASN A 129 28.16 -22.00 1.97
CA ASN A 129 28.27 -20.68 1.33
C ASN A 129 29.62 -20.03 1.64
N PRO A 130 30.13 -19.14 0.77
CA PRO A 130 31.23 -18.25 1.12
C PRO A 130 30.88 -17.37 2.34
N THR A 131 31.89 -17.01 3.12
CA THR A 131 31.73 -16.19 4.34
C THR A 131 31.92 -14.69 4.09
N SER A 132 32.24 -14.27 2.88
CA SER A 132 32.40 -12.86 2.52
C SER A 132 32.03 -12.62 1.06
N MET A 133 31.49 -11.45 0.78
CA MET A 133 31.28 -10.94 -0.59
C MET A 133 32.50 -10.11 -1.02
N LEU A 134 32.85 -10.18 -2.31
CA LEU A 134 33.93 -9.40 -2.89
C LEU A 134 33.64 -7.90 -2.91
N TYR A 135 32.37 -7.55 -3.07
CA TYR A 135 31.88 -6.17 -3.14
C TYR A 135 30.71 -5.97 -2.17
N GLU A 136 30.45 -4.71 -1.80
CA GLU A 136 29.39 -4.33 -0.85
C GLU A 136 28.29 -3.53 -1.52
N ASN A 137 27.07 -3.66 -1.01
CA ASN A 137 25.97 -2.77 -1.33
C ASN A 137 26.31 -1.33 -0.95
N LYS A 138 25.93 -0.37 -1.78
CA LYS A 138 26.17 1.04 -1.46
C LYS A 138 25.09 1.95 -2.02
N THR A 139 24.69 2.93 -1.22
CA THR A 139 23.73 3.96 -1.60
C THR A 139 24.41 5.33 -1.61
N TYR A 140 24.19 6.07 -2.69
CA TYR A 140 24.67 7.43 -2.88
C TYR A 140 23.49 8.39 -3.00
N TYR A 141 23.61 9.57 -2.40
CA TYR A 141 22.63 10.64 -2.47
C TYR A 141 23.23 11.90 -3.05
N ASN A 142 22.46 12.60 -3.87
CA ASN A 142 22.79 13.91 -4.40
C ASN A 142 22.02 15.00 -3.63
N ASP A 143 22.56 16.20 -3.62
CA ASP A 143 21.80 17.40 -3.25
C ASP A 143 20.73 17.65 -4.31
N ALA A 144 19.49 17.28 -4.00
CA ALA A 144 18.34 17.44 -4.88
C ALA A 144 17.44 18.57 -4.39
N TYR A 145 17.04 19.43 -5.31
CA TYR A 145 16.20 20.59 -5.00
C TYR A 145 14.89 20.54 -5.76
N LEU A 146 13.81 20.87 -5.06
CA LEU A 146 12.52 21.18 -5.65
C LEU A 146 12.41 22.71 -5.73
N GLY A 147 12.90 23.30 -6.83
CA GLY A 147 13.04 24.74 -6.94
C GLY A 147 14.00 25.31 -5.91
N ALA A 148 13.49 26.09 -4.95
CA ALA A 148 14.26 26.69 -3.85
C ALA A 148 14.37 25.78 -2.61
N PHE A 149 13.70 24.65 -2.58
CA PHE A 149 13.65 23.74 -1.42
C PHE A 149 14.55 22.54 -1.61
N LYS A 150 15.45 22.31 -0.65
CA LYS A 150 16.28 21.11 -0.59
C LYS A 150 15.46 19.91 -0.13
N LEU A 151 15.47 18.82 -0.89
CA LEU A 151 14.87 17.56 -0.49
C LEU A 151 15.77 16.84 0.51
N THR A 152 15.17 16.21 1.51
CA THR A 152 15.89 15.38 2.47
C THR A 152 16.13 13.97 1.91
N ASN A 153 17.16 13.26 2.39
CA ASN A 153 17.40 11.86 1.99
C ASN A 153 16.18 10.98 2.26
N SER A 154 15.47 11.21 3.37
CA SER A 154 14.22 10.49 3.68
C SER A 154 13.12 10.72 2.65
N GLN A 155 13.06 11.89 2.01
CA GLN A 155 12.13 12.15 0.91
C GLN A 155 12.60 11.49 -0.38
N ILE A 156 13.89 11.57 -0.67
CA ILE A 156 14.51 10.91 -1.83
C ILE A 156 14.32 9.38 -1.77
N ASP A 157 14.44 8.77 -0.59
CA ASP A 157 14.20 7.34 -0.39
C ASP A 157 12.76 6.93 -0.76
N LYS A 158 11.77 7.77 -0.44
CA LYS A 158 10.37 7.51 -0.79
C LYS A 158 10.09 7.57 -2.30
N LEU A 159 10.94 8.23 -3.07
CA LEU A 159 10.85 8.22 -4.53
C LEU A 159 11.28 6.88 -5.14
N GLY A 160 12.13 6.14 -4.44
CA GLY A 160 12.63 4.82 -4.85
C GLY A 160 13.61 4.90 -6.02
N THR A 161 14.17 3.76 -6.36
CA THR A 161 15.16 3.57 -7.46
C THR A 161 14.60 2.53 -8.43
N LYS A 162 13.71 2.94 -9.34
CA LYS A 162 13.01 2.05 -10.27
C LYS A 162 13.75 1.84 -11.60
N SER A 163 14.62 2.78 -11.97
CA SER A 163 15.38 2.70 -13.21
C SER A 163 16.67 1.94 -13.01
N ARG A 164 17.11 1.20 -14.03
CA ARG A 164 18.35 0.44 -14.04
C ARG A 164 19.38 1.11 -14.94
N TYR A 165 20.61 1.13 -14.51
CA TYR A 165 21.73 1.62 -15.31
C TYR A 165 22.23 0.47 -16.19
N LEU A 166 22.24 0.68 -17.51
CA LEU A 166 22.52 -0.35 -18.50
C LEU A 166 23.82 -0.08 -19.28
N ASP A 167 24.41 1.09 -19.15
CA ASP A 167 25.62 1.49 -19.87
C ASP A 167 26.87 1.05 -19.10
N LEU A 168 27.01 -0.28 -18.94
CA LEU A 168 28.10 -0.89 -18.21
C LEU A 168 29.42 -0.87 -19.06
N ASP A 169 30.53 -0.52 -18.43
CA ASP A 169 31.85 -0.37 -19.06
C ASP A 169 32.52 -1.74 -19.27
N SER A 170 32.63 -2.16 -20.53
CA SER A 170 33.29 -3.45 -20.90
C SER A 170 34.78 -3.50 -20.63
N ASP A 171 35.46 -2.35 -20.76
CA ASP A 171 36.92 -2.27 -20.48
C ASP A 171 37.16 -2.41 -18.97
N PHE A 172 36.30 -1.79 -18.17
CA PHE A 172 36.30 -1.96 -16.72
C PHE A 172 36.03 -3.42 -16.32
N ALA A 173 35.00 -4.04 -16.90
CA ALA A 173 34.66 -5.44 -16.63
C ALA A 173 35.84 -6.37 -16.90
N SER A 174 36.47 -6.26 -18.08
CA SER A 174 37.60 -7.08 -18.49
C SER A 174 38.84 -6.91 -17.57
N LYS A 175 39.14 -5.67 -17.15
CA LYS A 175 40.24 -5.37 -16.23
C LYS A 175 40.04 -5.93 -14.83
N ASN A 176 38.81 -6.14 -14.41
CA ASN A 176 38.47 -6.61 -13.07
C ASN A 176 37.98 -8.07 -13.04
N ASN A 177 38.19 -8.83 -14.12
CA ASN A 177 37.75 -10.22 -14.26
C ASN A 177 36.23 -10.38 -14.03
N LEU A 178 35.46 -9.45 -14.57
CA LEU A 178 34.01 -9.48 -14.55
C LEU A 178 33.48 -9.68 -15.98
N ASN A 179 32.36 -10.35 -16.09
CA ASN A 179 31.57 -10.44 -17.30
C ASN A 179 30.43 -9.42 -17.23
N ILE A 180 29.91 -9.02 -18.40
CA ILE A 180 28.67 -8.25 -18.48
C ILE A 180 27.57 -9.17 -19.03
N SER A 181 26.50 -9.32 -18.27
CA SER A 181 25.32 -10.05 -18.70
C SER A 181 24.09 -9.21 -18.38
N ASN A 182 23.34 -8.81 -19.42
CA ASN A 182 22.21 -7.92 -19.31
C ASN A 182 22.59 -6.60 -18.58
N GLU A 183 22.03 -6.41 -17.38
CA GLU A 183 22.20 -5.23 -16.52
C GLU A 183 23.22 -5.45 -15.38
N TYR A 184 23.99 -6.55 -15.43
CA TYR A 184 24.89 -6.95 -14.36
C TYR A 184 26.34 -6.99 -14.80
N TYR A 185 27.25 -6.50 -13.93
CA TYR A 185 28.57 -7.07 -13.85
C TYR A 185 28.47 -8.38 -13.06
N THR A 186 29.13 -9.44 -13.48
CA THR A 186 29.05 -10.73 -12.80
C THR A 186 30.39 -11.47 -12.84
N THR A 187 30.65 -12.29 -11.82
CA THR A 187 31.76 -13.25 -11.82
C THR A 187 31.39 -14.54 -12.55
N SER A 188 30.10 -14.83 -12.72
CA SER A 188 29.63 -16.02 -13.44
C SER A 188 30.00 -15.94 -14.92
N GLU A 189 30.40 -17.09 -15.49
CA GLU A 189 30.58 -17.23 -16.94
C GLU A 189 29.21 -17.25 -17.66
N ASP A 190 28.20 -17.84 -17.03
CA ASP A 190 26.82 -17.86 -17.49
C ASP A 190 25.88 -17.50 -16.34
N ILE A 191 25.20 -16.37 -16.44
CA ILE A 191 24.32 -15.86 -15.38
C ILE A 191 23.06 -16.74 -15.19
N ASP A 192 22.70 -17.55 -16.18
CA ASP A 192 21.57 -18.47 -16.12
C ASP A 192 21.95 -19.83 -15.49
N LEU A 193 23.29 -20.08 -15.34
CA LEU A 193 23.85 -21.27 -14.70
C LEU A 193 24.94 -20.89 -13.68
N PRO A 194 24.59 -20.07 -12.66
CA PRO A 194 25.59 -19.59 -11.71
C PRO A 194 26.07 -20.68 -10.75
N GLU A 195 27.31 -20.55 -10.30
CA GLU A 195 27.90 -21.40 -9.26
C GLU A 195 27.78 -20.72 -7.88
N ILE A 196 27.80 -21.53 -6.81
CA ILE A 196 27.75 -21.01 -5.44
C ILE A 196 28.96 -20.11 -5.19
N GLY A 197 28.70 -18.88 -4.77
CA GLY A 197 29.69 -17.84 -4.57
C GLY A 197 29.82 -16.85 -5.73
N ASP A 198 29.19 -17.12 -6.87
CA ASP A 198 29.11 -16.12 -7.93
C ASP A 198 28.44 -14.84 -7.46
N ILE A 199 28.91 -13.71 -7.97
CA ILE A 199 28.40 -12.39 -7.63
C ILE A 199 27.82 -11.74 -8.88
N ARG A 200 26.68 -11.05 -8.72
CA ARG A 200 26.16 -10.11 -9.70
C ARG A 200 25.96 -8.73 -9.09
N ILE A 201 26.27 -7.70 -9.86
CA ILE A 201 26.24 -6.31 -9.41
C ILE A 201 25.41 -5.51 -10.40
N SER A 202 24.36 -4.85 -9.88
CA SER A 202 23.53 -3.95 -10.66
C SER A 202 23.47 -2.56 -10.04
N PHE A 203 23.10 -1.57 -10.86
CA PHE A 203 22.95 -0.19 -10.43
C PHE A 203 21.52 0.25 -10.69
N ARG A 204 20.87 0.75 -9.63
CA ARG A 204 19.50 1.27 -9.68
C ARG A 204 19.51 2.75 -9.31
N TYR A 205 18.71 3.55 -10.01
CA TYR A 205 18.68 4.98 -9.75
C TYR A 205 17.24 5.55 -9.81
N ASN A 206 17.08 6.73 -9.22
CA ASN A 206 15.84 7.48 -9.32
C ASN A 206 15.81 8.28 -10.62
N SER A 207 14.81 8.03 -11.47
CA SER A 207 14.63 8.72 -12.77
C SER A 207 13.56 9.81 -12.72
N SER A 208 13.08 10.20 -11.53
CA SER A 208 12.04 11.20 -11.39
C SER A 208 12.55 12.58 -11.82
N SER A 209 11.90 13.19 -12.80
CA SER A 209 12.18 14.55 -13.24
C SER A 209 11.32 15.59 -12.54
N SER A 210 10.17 15.21 -12.02
CA SER A 210 9.24 16.09 -11.32
C SER A 210 8.65 15.39 -10.10
N VAL A 211 8.38 16.17 -9.06
CA VAL A 211 7.82 15.66 -7.81
C VAL A 211 6.76 16.61 -7.25
N SER A 212 5.93 16.06 -6.39
CA SER A 212 5.02 16.81 -5.53
C SER A 212 5.24 16.44 -4.07
N VAL A 213 5.20 17.42 -3.18
CA VAL A 213 5.45 17.25 -1.75
C VAL A 213 4.23 17.72 -0.97
N LEU A 214 3.87 16.99 0.10
CA LEU A 214 2.96 17.39 1.16
C LEU A 214 3.67 17.18 2.49
N ALA A 215 4.10 18.26 3.13
CA ALA A 215 4.91 18.21 4.34
C ALA A 215 4.87 19.56 5.08
N MET A 216 5.50 19.64 6.24
CA MET A 216 5.73 20.91 6.91
C MET A 216 6.88 21.66 6.25
N GLN A 217 6.69 22.95 5.94
CA GLN A 217 7.82 23.79 5.57
C GLN A 217 8.71 24.04 6.79
N LYS A 218 10.00 23.89 6.62
CA LYS A 218 11.03 24.19 7.61
C LYS A 218 12.19 24.89 6.92
N GLU A 219 12.19 26.22 6.99
CA GLU A 219 13.13 27.04 6.24
C GLU A 219 13.10 26.69 4.73
N ASN A 220 14.23 26.33 4.15
CA ASN A 220 14.36 25.92 2.74
C ASN A 220 14.28 24.38 2.53
N THR A 221 13.64 23.67 3.43
CA THR A 221 13.45 22.21 3.34
C THR A 221 12.06 21.81 3.85
N PHE A 222 11.83 20.51 3.96
CA PHE A 222 10.57 19.96 4.44
C PHE A 222 10.81 18.99 5.59
N ASP A 223 9.88 19.02 6.57
CA ASP A 223 9.85 18.11 7.72
C ASP A 223 8.45 17.49 7.89
N SER A 224 8.31 16.58 8.81
CA SER A 224 7.03 15.92 9.09
C SER A 224 6.08 16.87 9.81
N TYR A 225 4.88 17.10 9.24
CA TYR A 225 3.81 17.81 9.90
C TYR A 225 3.04 16.86 10.80
N LYS A 226 2.87 17.22 12.06
CA LYS A 226 2.08 16.42 13.01
C LYS A 226 0.63 16.89 13.00
N LEU A 227 -0.27 16.00 12.61
CA LEU A 227 -1.71 16.18 12.74
C LEU A 227 -2.26 15.03 13.59
N ASP A 228 -2.78 15.36 14.77
CA ASP A 228 -3.20 14.38 15.77
C ASP A 228 -2.12 13.31 16.02
N ASN A 229 -2.39 12.05 15.68
CA ASN A 229 -1.45 10.92 15.83
C ASN A 229 -0.73 10.56 14.51
N GLN A 230 -0.85 11.38 13.45
CA GLN A 230 -0.24 11.10 12.16
C GLN A 230 0.90 12.08 11.86
N LEU A 231 1.94 11.55 11.23
CA LEU A 231 3.03 12.34 10.66
C LEU A 231 2.88 12.42 9.15
N ILE A 232 2.76 13.64 8.63
CA ILE A 232 2.56 13.90 7.20
C ILE A 232 3.87 14.41 6.63
N ASN A 233 4.50 13.58 5.83
CA ASN A 233 5.67 13.91 5.00
C ASN A 233 5.60 12.99 3.78
N LYS A 234 4.90 13.43 2.74
CA LYS A 234 4.65 12.67 1.53
C LYS A 234 5.35 13.31 0.35
N ILE A 235 5.87 12.49 -0.53
CA ILE A 235 6.45 12.90 -1.81
C ILE A 235 5.99 11.93 -2.90
N TYR A 236 5.75 12.43 -4.10
CA TYR A 236 5.25 11.67 -5.25
C TYR A 236 6.08 11.95 -6.49
N ASN A 237 6.35 10.93 -7.30
CA ASN A 237 7.16 10.98 -8.53
C ASN A 237 6.41 11.60 -9.73
N GLU A 238 5.60 12.61 -9.50
CA GLU A 238 4.82 13.27 -10.53
C GLU A 238 4.43 14.69 -10.09
N LYS A 239 4.09 15.51 -11.08
CA LYS A 239 3.63 16.87 -10.83
C LYS A 239 2.12 16.88 -10.66
N LEU A 240 1.65 17.07 -9.44
CA LEU A 240 0.25 17.03 -9.02
C LEU A 240 -0.24 18.43 -8.60
N THR A 241 -1.52 18.72 -8.76
CA THR A 241 -2.21 19.84 -8.15
C THR A 241 -2.39 19.63 -6.65
N LYS A 242 -2.79 20.68 -5.90
CA LYS A 242 -3.08 20.58 -4.46
C LYS A 242 -4.06 19.44 -4.16
N ASP A 243 -5.18 19.42 -4.88
CA ASP A 243 -6.25 18.45 -4.64
C ASP A 243 -5.83 17.01 -4.97
N GLU A 244 -5.05 16.82 -6.03
CA GLU A 244 -4.48 15.52 -6.38
C GLU A 244 -3.48 15.03 -5.33
N ILE A 245 -2.61 15.91 -4.81
CA ILE A 245 -1.67 15.58 -3.73
C ILE A 245 -2.43 15.11 -2.49
N ILE A 246 -3.47 15.86 -2.10
CA ILE A 246 -4.27 15.54 -0.91
C ILE A 246 -5.04 14.24 -1.12
N ASN A 247 -5.72 14.08 -2.25
CA ASN A 247 -6.48 12.86 -2.55
C ASN A 247 -5.57 11.62 -2.60
N LYS A 248 -4.38 11.74 -3.17
CA LYS A 248 -3.40 10.65 -3.23
C LYS A 248 -2.77 10.34 -1.87
N SER A 249 -2.63 11.35 -1.00
CA SER A 249 -2.12 11.18 0.37
C SER A 249 -3.10 10.42 1.26
N TYR A 250 -4.38 10.62 1.00
CA TYR A 250 -5.49 9.97 1.68
C TYR A 250 -6.25 9.12 0.67
N ASP A 251 -5.67 7.98 0.31
CA ASP A 251 -6.33 7.01 -0.58
C ASP A 251 -7.68 6.57 0.00
N ILE A 252 -8.71 7.36 -0.36
CA ILE A 252 -10.09 7.03 -0.10
C ILE A 252 -10.49 6.05 -1.18
N SER A 253 -10.15 4.77 -0.97
CA SER A 253 -10.57 3.72 -1.87
C SER A 253 -12.09 3.57 -1.82
N THR A 254 -12.77 4.35 -2.67
CA THR A 254 -14.21 4.21 -2.89
C THR A 254 -14.56 2.80 -3.33
N LEU A 255 -13.68 2.15 -4.10
CA LEU A 255 -13.85 0.77 -4.55
C LEU A 255 -13.82 -0.22 -3.39
N SER A 256 -12.83 -0.13 -2.47
CA SER A 256 -12.78 -1.02 -1.30
C SER A 256 -13.98 -0.82 -0.38
N SER A 257 -14.40 0.42 -0.15
CA SER A 257 -15.61 0.71 0.62
C SER A 257 -16.85 0.14 -0.04
N LEU A 258 -16.97 0.25 -1.38
CA LEU A 258 -18.08 -0.34 -2.14
C LEU A 258 -18.11 -1.87 -2.01
N ILE A 259 -16.96 -2.54 -2.10
CA ILE A 259 -16.84 -3.99 -1.94
C ILE A 259 -17.36 -4.41 -0.56
N PHE A 260 -16.94 -3.74 0.52
CA PHE A 260 -17.43 -4.06 1.87
C PHE A 260 -18.92 -3.79 2.05
N ARG A 261 -19.50 -2.75 1.41
CA ARG A 261 -20.94 -2.52 1.37
C ARG A 261 -21.68 -3.69 0.70
N VAL A 262 -21.17 -4.16 -0.45
CA VAL A 262 -21.75 -5.29 -1.17
C VAL A 262 -21.66 -6.57 -0.34
N ILE A 263 -20.52 -6.87 0.26
CA ILE A 263 -20.34 -8.04 1.14
C ILE A 263 -21.32 -7.97 2.31
N SER A 264 -21.47 -6.81 2.95
CA SER A 264 -22.42 -6.62 4.05
C SER A 264 -23.84 -6.91 3.63
N LEU A 265 -24.28 -6.39 2.46
CA LEU A 265 -25.61 -6.64 1.93
C LEU A 265 -25.84 -8.12 1.61
N VAL A 266 -24.87 -8.80 1.00
CA VAL A 266 -24.94 -10.23 0.68
C VAL A 266 -25.08 -11.06 1.96
N LEU A 267 -24.28 -10.77 2.99
CA LEU A 267 -24.39 -11.44 4.30
C LEU A 267 -25.78 -11.20 4.94
N CYS A 268 -26.31 -9.97 4.84
CA CYS A 268 -27.65 -9.67 5.32
C CYS A 268 -28.71 -10.50 4.61
N VAL A 269 -28.66 -10.59 3.28
CA VAL A 269 -29.58 -11.38 2.48
C VAL A 269 -29.52 -12.86 2.86
N ILE A 270 -28.33 -13.42 2.98
CA ILE A 270 -28.12 -14.81 3.42
C ILE A 270 -28.74 -15.03 4.81
N GLY A 271 -28.45 -14.13 5.76
CA GLY A 271 -29.00 -14.20 7.11
C GLY A 271 -30.55 -14.17 7.13
N VAL A 272 -31.14 -13.30 6.32
CA VAL A 272 -32.63 -13.19 6.20
C VAL A 272 -33.23 -14.44 5.60
N ILE A 273 -32.63 -15.04 4.56
CA ILE A 273 -33.10 -16.31 3.96
C ILE A 273 -33.04 -17.46 4.98
N LEU A 274 -31.97 -17.48 5.80
CA LEU A 274 -31.87 -18.48 6.88
C LEU A 274 -32.92 -18.32 7.98
N LEU A 275 -33.40 -17.10 8.24
CA LEU A 275 -34.42 -16.82 9.24
C LEU A 275 -35.85 -17.15 8.77
N SER A 276 -36.16 -16.81 7.52
CA SER A 276 -37.55 -16.90 7.01
C SER A 276 -37.57 -17.44 5.59
N PHE A 277 -38.54 -18.39 5.34
CA PHE A 277 -38.84 -18.85 3.98
C PHE A 277 -39.97 -18.02 3.32
N ASN A 278 -40.60 -17.12 4.06
CA ASN A 278 -41.66 -16.27 3.52
C ASN A 278 -41.02 -15.02 2.90
N ILE A 279 -41.20 -14.83 1.59
CA ILE A 279 -40.62 -13.73 0.83
C ILE A 279 -40.97 -12.36 1.43
N ILE A 280 -42.22 -12.17 1.88
CA ILE A 280 -42.65 -10.89 2.46
C ILE A 280 -41.93 -10.63 3.79
N ASN A 281 -41.84 -11.64 4.66
CA ASN A 281 -41.10 -11.50 5.93
C ASN A 281 -39.62 -11.25 5.69
N SER A 282 -39.03 -11.92 4.70
CA SER A 282 -37.67 -11.71 4.32
C SER A 282 -37.41 -10.28 3.84
N LEU A 283 -38.33 -9.73 3.03
CA LEU A 283 -38.24 -8.37 2.54
C LEU A 283 -38.37 -7.34 3.67
N ILE A 284 -39.30 -7.56 4.61
CA ILE A 284 -39.47 -6.69 5.77
C ILE A 284 -38.19 -6.66 6.62
N ILE A 285 -37.61 -7.83 6.94
CA ILE A 285 -36.40 -7.92 7.74
C ILE A 285 -35.23 -7.22 7.03
N LEU A 286 -35.11 -7.43 5.72
CA LEU A 286 -34.03 -6.79 4.91
C LEU A 286 -34.16 -5.26 4.96
N LEU A 287 -35.37 -4.73 4.79
CA LEU A 287 -35.59 -3.28 4.85
C LEU A 287 -35.37 -2.71 6.25
N LEU A 288 -35.69 -3.42 7.31
CA LEU A 288 -35.36 -3.01 8.67
C LEU A 288 -33.85 -2.99 8.91
N CYS A 289 -33.13 -4.02 8.45
CA CYS A 289 -31.66 -4.04 8.52
C CYS A 289 -31.06 -2.89 7.73
N THR A 290 -31.55 -2.60 6.51
CA THR A 290 -31.11 -1.46 5.70
C THR A 290 -31.36 -0.14 6.41
N SER A 291 -32.52 0.03 7.06
CA SER A 291 -32.81 1.23 7.85
C SER A 291 -31.81 1.43 8.99
N ILE A 292 -31.46 0.38 9.72
CA ILE A 292 -30.48 0.43 10.81
C ILE A 292 -29.06 0.76 10.25
N MET A 293 -28.65 0.12 9.17
CA MET A 293 -27.34 0.36 8.54
C MET A 293 -27.15 1.81 8.12
N TYR A 294 -28.19 2.40 7.51
CA TYR A 294 -28.11 3.77 6.96
C TYR A 294 -28.54 4.86 7.93
N PHE A 295 -28.99 4.54 9.13
CA PHE A 295 -29.54 5.52 10.10
C PHE A 295 -28.60 6.72 10.34
N LYS A 296 -27.30 6.46 10.51
CA LYS A 296 -26.27 7.49 10.75
C LYS A 296 -25.75 8.14 9.45
N TYR A 297 -25.73 7.40 8.33
CA TYR A 297 -24.98 7.77 7.14
C TYR A 297 -25.84 8.37 6.04
N ASN A 298 -27.11 7.94 5.94
CA ASN A 298 -28.07 8.47 5.00
C ASN A 298 -29.49 8.35 5.58
N VAL A 299 -29.89 9.39 6.30
CA VAL A 299 -31.19 9.44 6.98
C VAL A 299 -32.36 9.24 6.01
N VAL A 300 -32.23 9.73 4.77
CA VAL A 300 -33.30 9.58 3.75
C VAL A 300 -33.53 8.11 3.41
N ILE A 301 -32.44 7.37 3.10
CA ILE A 301 -32.52 5.92 2.81
C ILE A 301 -33.08 5.17 4.04
N SER A 302 -32.62 5.52 5.23
CA SER A 302 -33.10 4.91 6.48
C SER A 302 -34.58 5.10 6.66
N ILE A 303 -35.11 6.32 6.54
CA ILE A 303 -36.54 6.64 6.70
C ILE A 303 -37.37 5.95 5.61
N ILE A 304 -36.95 6.00 4.34
CA ILE A 304 -37.66 5.34 3.24
C ILE A 304 -37.76 3.82 3.51
N SER A 305 -36.66 3.19 3.88
CA SER A 305 -36.62 1.74 4.19
C SER A 305 -37.56 1.40 5.36
N LEU A 306 -37.60 2.23 6.40
CA LEU A 306 -38.49 2.06 7.55
C LEU A 306 -39.96 2.20 7.15
N ILE A 307 -40.32 3.22 6.38
CA ILE A 307 -41.71 3.45 5.92
C ILE A 307 -42.16 2.28 5.05
N VAL A 308 -41.35 1.85 4.09
CA VAL A 308 -41.71 0.74 3.19
C VAL A 308 -41.88 -0.56 4.00
N SER A 309 -41.01 -0.83 4.97
CA SER A 309 -41.16 -2.01 5.84
C SER A 309 -42.45 -1.97 6.62
N PHE A 310 -42.85 -0.80 7.18
CA PHE A 310 -44.11 -0.61 7.89
C PHE A 310 -45.34 -0.83 6.99
N VAL A 311 -45.32 -0.28 5.77
CA VAL A 311 -46.37 -0.51 4.78
C VAL A 311 -46.57 -1.99 4.47
N LEU A 312 -45.48 -2.73 4.29
CA LEU A 312 -45.53 -4.17 4.03
C LEU A 312 -46.11 -4.95 5.22
N ILE A 313 -45.78 -4.58 6.45
CA ILE A 313 -46.37 -5.17 7.66
C ILE A 313 -47.89 -4.96 7.69
N VAL A 314 -48.36 -3.75 7.40
CA VAL A 314 -49.81 -3.43 7.38
C VAL A 314 -50.53 -4.21 6.29
N ILE A 315 -49.93 -4.31 5.08
CA ILE A 315 -50.50 -5.09 3.97
C ILE A 315 -50.60 -6.58 4.37
N GLN A 316 -49.55 -7.14 4.94
CA GLN A 316 -49.53 -8.53 5.39
C GLN A 316 -50.55 -8.81 6.46
N TYR A 317 -50.70 -7.89 7.44
CA TYR A 317 -51.72 -8.01 8.49
C TYR A 317 -53.13 -8.01 7.92
N LYS A 318 -53.45 -7.07 7.00
CA LYS A 318 -54.77 -7.01 6.33
C LYS A 318 -55.06 -8.29 5.53
N PHE A 319 -54.05 -8.83 4.85
CA PHE A 319 -54.22 -10.06 4.05
C PHE A 319 -54.49 -11.29 4.95
N ILE A 320 -53.78 -11.42 6.07
CA ILE A 320 -53.99 -12.50 7.04
C ILE A 320 -55.38 -12.38 7.69
N TYR A 321 -55.76 -11.16 8.07
CA TYR A 321 -57.11 -10.90 8.67
C TYR A 321 -58.24 -11.25 7.71
N LYS A 322 -58.15 -10.83 6.44
CA LYS A 322 -59.14 -11.14 5.42
C LYS A 322 -59.28 -12.65 5.16
N ARG A 323 -58.14 -13.38 5.18
CA ARG A 323 -58.10 -14.83 5.00
C ARG A 323 -58.76 -15.58 6.16
N LYS A 324 -58.59 -15.12 7.41
CA LYS A 324 -59.26 -15.68 8.58
C LYS A 324 -60.76 -15.45 8.56
N LYS A 325 -61.25 -14.29 8.07
CA LYS A 325 -62.64 -13.94 8.00
C LYS A 325 -63.40 -14.73 6.91
N ASN A 326 -62.70 -15.24 5.89
CA ASN A 326 -63.29 -16.05 4.81
C ASN A 326 -63.32 -17.56 5.13
N VAL A 327 -62.77 -18.00 6.27
CA VAL A 327 -62.73 -19.40 6.72
C VAL A 327 -63.72 -19.67 7.86
N ILE A 328 -64.34 -18.60 8.41
CA ILE A 328 -65.46 -18.64 9.35
C ILE A 328 -66.72 -18.40 8.56
#